data_3bac6929e6b9dce91489b439cfc47b1b
#
_entry.id   3bac6929e6b9dce91489b439cfc47b1b
#
_cell.length_a   1.000
_cell.length_b   1.000
_cell.length_c   1.000
_cell.angle_alpha   90.00
_cell.angle_beta   90.00
_cell.angle_gamma   90.00
#
_symmetry.space_group_name_H-M   'P 1'
#
loop_
_entity.id
_entity.type
_entity.pdbx_description
1 polymer ?
#
loop_
_entity_poly.entity_id
_entity_poly.type
_entity_poly.pdbx_seq_one_letter_code
_entity_poly.pdbx_strand_id
1 'polypeptide(L)'
;MGFIGTNGAGKSTLLKIIAGVMKPTKGEVKAYGNICPMIELGAGFDPQLTAKENIFLNGAVMGYSKELIESKFNEIVEFSELKDFMDVPVQNFSSGMTARLAFSIATIVEPEILIVDEILSVGDIAFQSKSEKKMMSMIRGGTTVLFVSHSIDQIQKMCDKIVWIDHGEIKKIGGKEICNEYLTYLGLEKEQ
;
A
#
# COMPACT_ATOMS: atom_id res chain seq x y z
N MET A 1 -5.44 10.03 0.23
CA MET A 1 -4.48 11.16 0.08
C MET A 1 -3.28 10.68 -0.71
N GLY A 2 -2.88 11.40 -1.76
CA GLY A 2 -1.74 11.09 -2.63
C GLY A 2 -0.51 11.94 -2.30
N PHE A 3 0.68 11.34 -2.37
CA PHE A 3 1.95 12.04 -2.21
C PHE A 3 2.72 12.01 -3.52
N ILE A 4 3.08 13.18 -4.03
CA ILE A 4 3.86 13.35 -5.26
C ILE A 4 5.15 14.12 -4.99
N GLY A 5 6.14 13.94 -5.85
CA GLY A 5 7.46 14.59 -5.76
C GLY A 5 8.52 13.76 -6.45
N THR A 6 9.65 14.34 -6.72
CA THR A 6 10.80 13.67 -7.36
C THR A 6 11.37 12.53 -6.50
N ASN A 7 12.22 11.70 -7.11
CA ASN A 7 12.95 10.68 -6.35
C ASN A 7 13.85 11.37 -5.32
N GLY A 8 13.88 10.81 -4.10
CA GLY A 8 14.61 11.44 -2.99
C GLY A 8 13.90 12.63 -2.32
N ALA A 9 12.72 13.04 -2.76
CA ALA A 9 11.97 14.14 -2.13
C ALA A 9 11.52 13.86 -0.68
N GLY A 10 11.61 12.61 -0.19
CA GLY A 10 11.26 12.25 1.19
C GLY A 10 9.90 11.57 1.35
N LYS A 11 9.19 11.23 0.27
CA LYS A 11 7.87 10.59 0.30
C LYS A 11 7.84 9.31 1.16
N SER A 12 8.67 8.34 0.83
CA SER A 12 8.73 7.04 1.55
C SER A 12 9.22 7.21 2.99
N THR A 13 10.12 8.16 3.25
CA THR A 13 10.55 8.50 4.62
C THR A 13 9.38 9.01 5.44
N LEU A 14 8.58 9.93 4.89
CA LEU A 14 7.39 10.46 5.55
C LEU A 14 6.38 9.34 5.83
N LEU A 15 6.13 8.44 4.87
CA LEU A 15 5.23 7.31 5.07
C LEU A 15 5.74 6.33 6.15
N LYS A 16 7.06 6.06 6.21
CA LYS A 16 7.67 5.23 7.26
C LYS A 16 7.52 5.89 8.65
N ILE A 17 7.58 7.21 8.74
CA ILE A 17 7.33 7.95 9.97
C ILE A 17 5.85 7.85 10.37
N ILE A 18 4.92 8.04 9.43
CA ILE A 18 3.48 7.93 9.69
C ILE A 18 3.11 6.50 10.10
N ALA A 19 3.73 5.50 9.49
CA ALA A 19 3.56 4.09 9.81
C ALA A 19 4.15 3.67 11.18
N GLY A 20 4.91 4.56 11.85
CA GLY A 20 5.59 4.24 13.10
C GLY A 20 6.84 3.38 12.95
N VAL A 21 7.27 3.10 11.72
CA VAL A 21 8.51 2.33 11.41
C VAL A 21 9.75 3.17 11.73
N MET A 22 9.65 4.49 11.58
CA MET A 22 10.72 5.44 11.91
C MET A 22 10.21 6.50 12.88
N LYS A 23 11.06 6.89 13.84
CA LYS A 23 10.77 8.01 14.75
C LYS A 23 11.14 9.34 14.07
N PRO A 24 10.29 10.38 14.17
CA PRO A 24 10.65 11.70 13.69
C PRO A 24 11.78 12.30 14.56
N THR A 25 12.72 13.01 13.94
CA THR A 25 13.79 13.72 14.67
C THR A 25 13.24 14.90 15.47
N LYS A 26 12.19 15.56 14.98
CA LYS A 26 11.47 16.65 15.63
C LYS A 26 9.99 16.54 15.34
N GLY A 27 9.15 17.05 16.24
CA GLY A 27 7.70 16.98 16.11
C GLY A 27 7.13 15.64 16.55
N GLU A 28 5.86 15.42 16.25
CA GLU A 28 5.13 14.20 16.59
C GLU A 28 4.17 13.80 15.48
N VAL A 29 3.84 12.52 15.42
CA VAL A 29 2.77 11.98 14.56
C VAL A 29 1.67 11.45 15.46
N LYS A 30 0.44 11.85 15.17
CA LYS A 30 -0.76 11.31 15.82
C LYS A 30 -1.65 10.67 14.75
N ALA A 31 -1.82 9.37 14.82
CA ALA A 31 -2.75 8.63 14.00
C ALA A 31 -3.86 8.05 14.89
N TYR A 32 -5.09 8.13 14.40
CA TYR A 32 -6.26 7.58 15.09
C TYR A 32 -6.80 6.43 14.23
N GLY A 33 -6.60 5.21 14.71
CA GLY A 33 -7.00 3.99 14.01
C GLY A 33 -5.86 3.03 13.71
N ASN A 34 -6.22 1.83 13.27
CA ASN A 34 -5.29 0.78 12.90
C ASN A 34 -4.60 1.11 11.57
N ILE A 35 -3.27 1.22 11.59
CA ILE A 35 -2.45 1.47 10.41
C ILE A 35 -1.94 0.13 9.85
N CYS A 36 -2.26 -0.15 8.61
CA CYS A 36 -1.65 -1.24 7.84
C CYS A 36 -0.63 -0.64 6.84
N PRO A 37 0.67 -0.74 7.11
CA PRO A 37 1.69 -0.25 6.19
C PRO A 37 1.99 -1.30 5.11
N MET A 38 1.63 -1.02 3.87
CA MET A 38 2.06 -1.77 2.70
C MET A 38 3.23 -1.04 2.02
N ILE A 39 4.26 -0.70 2.80
CA ILE A 39 5.45 0.02 2.29
C ILE A 39 6.44 -0.97 1.66
N GLU A 40 6.50 -2.18 2.20
CA GLU A 40 7.34 -3.27 1.68
C GLU A 40 6.49 -4.54 1.68
N LEU A 41 6.01 -4.95 0.52
CA LEU A 41 5.19 -6.17 0.37
C LEU A 41 5.98 -7.41 0.78
N GLY A 42 5.41 -8.17 1.73
CA GLY A 42 6.05 -9.36 2.29
C GLY A 42 7.08 -9.06 3.37
N ALA A 43 7.30 -7.79 3.75
CA ALA A 43 8.01 -7.48 4.99
C ALA A 43 7.26 -8.12 6.16
N GLY A 44 7.92 -9.00 6.90
CA GLY A 44 7.27 -9.81 7.95
C GLY A 44 6.89 -11.22 7.53
N PHE A 45 7.11 -11.61 6.26
CA PHE A 45 7.06 -13.01 5.88
C PHE A 45 8.34 -13.73 6.34
N ASP A 46 8.17 -14.93 6.88
CA ASP A 46 9.28 -15.87 7.06
C ASP A 46 9.41 -16.72 5.78
N PRO A 47 10.54 -16.63 5.07
CA PRO A 47 10.72 -17.37 3.82
C PRO A 47 10.64 -18.90 3.98
N GLN A 48 10.92 -19.42 5.17
CA GLN A 48 10.93 -20.87 5.45
C GLN A 48 9.54 -21.40 5.74
N LEU A 49 8.62 -20.56 6.17
CA LEU A 49 7.24 -20.92 6.43
C LEU A 49 6.42 -20.98 5.13
N THR A 50 5.41 -21.84 5.14
CA THR A 50 4.43 -21.97 4.05
C THR A 50 3.63 -20.68 3.88
N ALA A 51 2.96 -20.51 2.73
CA ALA A 51 2.04 -19.39 2.51
C ALA A 51 0.94 -19.35 3.57
N LYS A 52 0.38 -20.51 3.93
CA LYS A 52 -0.63 -20.62 4.99
C LYS A 52 -0.11 -20.11 6.33
N GLU A 53 1.08 -20.55 6.76
CA GLU A 53 1.69 -20.10 8.02
C GLU A 53 2.00 -18.61 7.99
N ASN A 54 2.47 -18.09 6.86
CA ASN A 54 2.72 -16.66 6.67
C ASN A 54 1.45 -15.81 6.72
N ILE A 55 0.29 -16.32 6.30
CA ILE A 55 -1.00 -15.63 6.46
C ILE A 55 -1.25 -15.36 7.95
N PHE A 56 -1.07 -16.37 8.81
CA PHE A 56 -1.28 -16.22 10.26
C PHE A 56 -0.20 -15.36 10.91
N LEU A 57 1.07 -15.57 10.54
CA LEU A 57 2.19 -14.78 11.05
C LEU A 57 2.00 -13.30 10.73
N ASN A 58 1.72 -12.98 9.48
CA ASN A 58 1.57 -11.58 9.04
C ASN A 58 0.31 -10.94 9.64
N GLY A 59 -0.78 -11.69 9.75
CA GLY A 59 -1.97 -11.25 10.47
C GLY A 59 -1.67 -10.87 11.92
N ALA A 60 -0.89 -11.69 12.63
CA ALA A 60 -0.48 -11.42 14.01
C ALA A 60 0.45 -10.19 14.10
N VAL A 61 1.39 -10.02 13.16
CA VAL A 61 2.25 -8.83 13.07
C VAL A 61 1.43 -7.55 12.85
N MET A 62 0.34 -7.63 12.09
CA MET A 62 -0.60 -6.53 11.90
C MET A 62 -1.55 -6.31 13.08
N GLY A 63 -1.43 -7.12 14.17
CA GLY A 63 -2.25 -6.99 15.36
C GLY A 63 -3.62 -7.65 15.28
N TYR A 64 -3.88 -8.50 14.30
CA TYR A 64 -5.14 -9.22 14.15
C TYR A 64 -5.18 -10.50 14.98
N SER A 65 -6.36 -10.85 15.53
CA SER A 65 -6.51 -12.10 16.25
C SER A 65 -6.49 -13.31 15.30
N LYS A 66 -6.10 -14.47 15.84
CA LYS A 66 -6.07 -15.73 15.08
C LYS A 66 -7.46 -16.07 14.54
N GLU A 67 -8.50 -15.89 15.34
CA GLU A 67 -9.88 -16.18 14.98
C GLU A 67 -10.35 -15.31 13.80
N LEU A 68 -9.93 -14.03 13.77
CA LEU A 68 -10.23 -13.14 12.66
C LEU A 68 -9.56 -13.62 11.37
N ILE A 69 -8.27 -13.97 11.44
CA ILE A 69 -7.55 -14.49 10.26
C ILE A 69 -8.13 -15.83 9.80
N GLU A 70 -8.49 -16.73 10.72
CA GLU A 70 -9.17 -17.99 10.38
C GLU A 70 -10.49 -17.75 9.64
N SER A 71 -11.29 -16.80 10.10
CA SER A 71 -12.56 -16.45 9.45
C SER A 71 -12.38 -15.86 8.04
N LYS A 72 -11.23 -15.22 7.79
CA LYS A 72 -10.88 -14.57 6.51
C LYS A 72 -9.97 -15.42 5.61
N PHE A 73 -9.52 -16.57 6.10
CA PHE A 73 -8.51 -17.39 5.41
C PHE A 73 -8.93 -17.75 3.97
N ASN A 74 -10.13 -18.27 3.79
CA ASN A 74 -10.61 -18.66 2.46
C ASN A 74 -10.71 -17.47 1.50
N GLU A 75 -11.12 -16.30 2.01
CA GLU A 75 -11.21 -15.05 1.23
C GLU A 75 -9.82 -14.57 0.80
N ILE A 76 -8.81 -14.67 1.69
CA ILE A 76 -7.40 -14.37 1.37
C ILE A 76 -6.87 -15.31 0.28
N VAL A 77 -7.11 -16.61 0.43
CA VAL A 77 -6.66 -17.63 -0.53
C VAL A 77 -7.29 -17.40 -1.91
N GLU A 78 -8.59 -17.15 -1.96
CA GLU A 78 -9.31 -16.89 -3.21
C GLU A 78 -8.85 -15.59 -3.87
N PHE A 79 -8.67 -14.53 -3.08
CA PHE A 79 -8.22 -13.25 -3.62
C PHE A 79 -6.79 -13.34 -4.15
N SER A 80 -5.88 -14.02 -3.47
CA SER A 80 -4.48 -14.18 -3.89
C SER A 80 -4.32 -15.05 -5.13
N GLU A 81 -5.30 -15.92 -5.43
CA GLU A 81 -5.26 -16.94 -6.50
C GLU A 81 -4.11 -17.93 -6.33
N LEU A 82 -3.73 -18.21 -5.06
CA LEU A 82 -2.60 -19.09 -4.71
C LEU A 82 -3.04 -20.37 -4.00
N LYS A 83 -4.27 -20.84 -4.25
CA LYS A 83 -4.87 -21.98 -3.57
C LYS A 83 -3.95 -23.23 -3.56
N ASP A 84 -3.37 -23.56 -4.70
CA ASP A 84 -2.52 -24.75 -4.85
C ASP A 84 -1.11 -24.58 -4.26
N PHE A 85 -0.79 -23.39 -3.75
CA PHE A 85 0.52 -23.04 -3.20
C PHE A 85 0.50 -22.78 -1.70
N MET A 86 -0.62 -23.03 -1.02
CA MET A 86 -0.76 -22.71 0.42
C MET A 86 0.20 -23.49 1.31
N ASP A 87 0.56 -24.72 0.93
CA ASP A 87 1.48 -25.57 1.67
C ASP A 87 2.95 -25.46 1.16
N VAL A 88 3.22 -24.51 0.24
CA VAL A 88 4.56 -24.25 -0.30
C VAL A 88 5.26 -23.16 0.50
N PRO A 89 6.53 -23.34 0.91
CA PRO A 89 7.32 -22.29 1.55
C PRO A 89 7.47 -21.05 0.66
N VAL A 90 7.32 -19.85 1.26
CA VAL A 90 7.31 -18.58 0.52
C VAL A 90 8.65 -18.29 -0.17
N GLN A 91 9.78 -18.87 0.30
CA GLN A 91 11.07 -18.79 -0.41
C GLN A 91 11.01 -19.32 -1.85
N ASN A 92 10.05 -20.18 -2.16
CA ASN A 92 9.85 -20.76 -3.50
C ASN A 92 8.88 -19.93 -4.36
N PHE A 93 8.36 -18.81 -3.83
CA PHE A 93 7.46 -17.94 -4.55
C PHE A 93 8.22 -17.00 -5.48
N SER A 94 7.59 -16.66 -6.61
CA SER A 94 8.02 -15.48 -7.37
C SER A 94 7.70 -14.19 -6.61
N SER A 95 8.37 -13.09 -6.94
CA SER A 95 8.05 -11.78 -6.36
C SER A 95 6.58 -11.40 -6.55
N GLY A 96 5.99 -11.77 -7.70
CA GLY A 96 4.58 -11.57 -7.98
C GLY A 96 3.67 -12.40 -7.05
N MET A 97 3.98 -13.66 -6.77
CA MET A 97 3.23 -14.51 -5.84
C MET A 97 3.31 -13.96 -4.41
N THR A 98 4.50 -13.58 -3.96
CA THR A 98 4.70 -12.96 -2.64
C THR A 98 3.87 -11.68 -2.50
N ALA A 99 3.89 -10.85 -3.51
CA ALA A 99 3.15 -9.60 -3.51
C ALA A 99 1.63 -9.80 -3.54
N ARG A 100 1.12 -10.77 -4.32
CA ARG A 100 -0.30 -11.15 -4.33
C ARG A 100 -0.75 -11.60 -2.95
N LEU A 101 0.03 -12.46 -2.28
CA LEU A 101 -0.28 -12.95 -0.95
C LEU A 101 -0.32 -11.80 0.07
N ALA A 102 0.74 -10.98 0.10
CA ALA A 102 0.85 -9.85 1.03
C ALA A 102 -0.27 -8.82 0.83
N PHE A 103 -0.58 -8.48 -0.43
CA PHE A 103 -1.70 -7.57 -0.75
C PHE A 103 -3.04 -8.15 -0.29
N SER A 104 -3.26 -9.45 -0.50
CA SER A 104 -4.51 -10.13 -0.09
C SER A 104 -4.71 -10.06 1.42
N ILE A 105 -3.66 -10.35 2.21
CA ILE A 105 -3.72 -10.27 3.67
C ILE A 105 -4.05 -8.83 4.11
N ALA A 106 -3.32 -7.86 3.59
CA ALA A 106 -3.43 -6.46 4.00
C ALA A 106 -4.79 -5.82 3.67
N THR A 107 -5.47 -6.29 2.61
CA THR A 107 -6.71 -5.66 2.13
C THR A 107 -7.98 -6.40 2.53
N ILE A 108 -7.89 -7.69 2.89
CA ILE A 108 -9.07 -8.46 3.29
C ILE A 108 -9.55 -8.08 4.68
N VAL A 109 -8.67 -7.62 5.56
CA VAL A 109 -9.00 -7.23 6.94
C VAL A 109 -9.46 -5.77 7.06
N GLU A 110 -9.46 -5.03 5.96
CA GLU A 110 -9.97 -3.65 5.83
C GLU A 110 -9.51 -2.72 6.97
N PRO A 111 -8.24 -2.32 7.00
CA PRO A 111 -7.71 -1.43 8.03
C PRO A 111 -8.33 -0.04 7.95
N GLU A 112 -8.34 0.72 9.06
CA GLU A 112 -8.83 2.10 9.09
C GLU A 112 -7.91 3.04 8.30
N ILE A 113 -6.59 2.77 8.33
CA ILE A 113 -5.57 3.53 7.60
C ILE A 113 -4.69 2.54 6.82
N LEU A 114 -4.65 2.68 5.51
CA LEU A 114 -3.79 1.90 4.62
C LEU A 114 -2.72 2.80 4.01
N ILE A 115 -1.45 2.41 4.17
CA ILE A 115 -0.32 3.11 3.56
C ILE A 115 0.22 2.27 2.42
N VAL A 116 0.24 2.82 1.21
CA VAL A 116 0.62 2.11 -0.03
C VAL A 116 1.75 2.88 -0.72
N ASP A 117 2.89 2.22 -0.91
CA ASP A 117 4.05 2.78 -1.61
C ASP A 117 4.32 1.95 -2.88
N GLU A 118 3.97 2.49 -4.06
CA GLU A 118 4.21 1.92 -5.41
C GLU A 118 3.68 0.50 -5.71
N ILE A 119 2.93 -0.09 -4.80
CA ILE A 119 2.62 -1.51 -4.76
C ILE A 119 1.57 -1.96 -5.80
N LEU A 120 0.81 -1.04 -6.39
CA LEU A 120 -0.25 -1.41 -7.36
C LEU A 120 0.28 -1.89 -8.71
N SER A 121 1.58 -1.79 -8.94
CA SER A 121 2.24 -2.27 -10.17
C SER A 121 2.71 -3.74 -10.06
N VAL A 122 2.36 -4.45 -8.98
CA VAL A 122 2.85 -5.82 -8.72
C VAL A 122 1.87 -6.86 -9.22
N GLY A 123 2.42 -7.96 -9.71
CA GLY A 123 1.65 -9.04 -10.32
C GLY A 123 1.40 -8.81 -11.81
N ASP A 124 0.57 -9.65 -12.41
CA ASP A 124 0.13 -9.47 -13.79
C ASP A 124 -0.99 -8.42 -13.92
N ILE A 125 -1.31 -8.05 -15.16
CA ILE A 125 -2.31 -7.02 -15.48
C ILE A 125 -3.68 -7.35 -14.87
N ALA A 126 -4.05 -8.63 -14.80
CA ALA A 126 -5.33 -9.06 -14.25
C ALA A 126 -5.38 -8.80 -12.73
N PHE A 127 -4.31 -9.16 -12.00
CA PHE A 127 -4.22 -8.93 -10.58
C PHE A 127 -4.11 -7.44 -10.24
N GLN A 128 -3.40 -6.64 -11.05
CA GLN A 128 -3.35 -5.18 -10.90
C GLN A 128 -4.75 -4.57 -10.99
N SER A 129 -5.55 -4.96 -11.99
CA SER A 129 -6.94 -4.50 -12.12
C SER A 129 -7.82 -4.91 -10.93
N LYS A 130 -7.64 -6.14 -10.42
CA LYS A 130 -8.35 -6.67 -9.26
C LYS A 130 -7.98 -5.89 -7.97
N SER A 131 -6.68 -5.65 -7.79
CA SER A 131 -6.14 -4.88 -6.66
C SER A 131 -6.63 -3.43 -6.67
N GLU A 132 -6.64 -2.79 -7.82
CA GLU A 132 -7.17 -1.43 -7.97
C GLU A 132 -8.66 -1.35 -7.60
N LYS A 133 -9.47 -2.31 -8.06
CA LYS A 133 -10.90 -2.38 -7.71
C LYS A 133 -11.10 -2.57 -6.20
N LYS A 134 -10.30 -3.44 -5.55
CA LYS A 134 -10.36 -3.64 -4.10
C LYS A 134 -10.00 -2.36 -3.36
N MET A 135 -8.92 -1.68 -3.75
CA MET A 135 -8.52 -0.38 -3.18
C MET A 135 -9.63 0.67 -3.29
N MET A 136 -10.23 0.80 -4.47
CA MET A 136 -11.34 1.74 -4.68
C MET A 136 -12.56 1.40 -3.82
N SER A 137 -12.85 0.11 -3.61
CA SER A 137 -13.92 -0.33 -2.71
C SER A 137 -13.63 0.07 -1.27
N MET A 138 -12.39 -0.11 -0.79
CA MET A 138 -11.98 0.26 0.56
C MET A 138 -12.06 1.77 0.79
N ILE A 139 -11.58 2.58 -0.18
CA ILE A 139 -11.68 4.04 -0.13
C ILE A 139 -13.14 4.48 0.00
N ARG A 140 -14.05 3.89 -0.78
CA ARG A 140 -15.49 4.17 -0.69
C ARG A 140 -16.11 3.68 0.63
N GLY A 141 -15.56 2.61 1.21
CA GLY A 141 -15.94 2.07 2.51
C GLY A 141 -15.47 2.90 3.72
N GLY A 142 -14.68 3.96 3.48
CA GLY A 142 -14.20 4.86 4.53
C GLY A 142 -12.76 4.63 4.98
N THR A 143 -12.04 3.65 4.40
CA THR A 143 -10.60 3.47 4.69
C THR A 143 -9.81 4.69 4.26
N THR A 144 -9.02 5.26 5.15
CA THR A 144 -8.07 6.32 4.82
C THR A 144 -6.86 5.72 4.10
N VAL A 145 -6.67 6.08 2.83
CA VAL A 145 -5.53 5.60 2.05
C VAL A 145 -4.49 6.71 1.88
N LEU A 146 -3.24 6.43 2.30
CA LEU A 146 -2.05 7.23 2.01
C LEU A 146 -1.30 6.55 0.88
N PHE A 147 -1.22 7.20 -0.27
CA PHE A 147 -0.78 6.57 -1.51
C PHE A 147 0.38 7.32 -2.15
N VAL A 148 1.46 6.61 -2.42
CA VAL A 148 2.58 7.06 -3.25
C VAL A 148 2.59 6.25 -4.53
N SER A 149 2.69 6.91 -5.67
CA SER A 149 2.89 6.27 -6.96
C SER A 149 3.67 7.19 -7.89
N HIS A 150 4.46 6.60 -8.77
CA HIS A 150 5.09 7.32 -9.88
C HIS A 150 4.09 7.64 -11.00
N SER A 151 2.93 6.97 -11.02
CA SER A 151 1.87 7.25 -11.99
C SER A 151 0.96 8.37 -11.48
N ILE A 152 1.08 9.54 -12.07
CA ILE A 152 0.20 10.68 -11.77
C ILE A 152 -1.27 10.34 -12.08
N ASP A 153 -1.52 9.54 -13.10
CA ASP A 153 -2.88 9.13 -13.44
C ASP A 153 -3.52 8.26 -12.34
N GLN A 154 -2.74 7.37 -11.70
CA GLN A 154 -3.22 6.60 -10.54
C GLN A 154 -3.52 7.52 -9.35
N ILE A 155 -2.63 8.49 -9.06
CA ILE A 155 -2.85 9.49 -8.00
C ILE A 155 -4.13 10.28 -8.26
N GLN A 156 -4.33 10.80 -9.47
CA GLN A 156 -5.53 11.55 -9.85
C GLN A 156 -6.81 10.71 -9.76
N LYS A 157 -6.72 9.41 -10.08
CA LYS A 157 -7.87 8.50 -10.04
C LYS A 157 -8.27 8.13 -8.61
N MET A 158 -7.29 7.91 -7.74
CA MET A 158 -7.51 7.31 -6.41
C MET A 158 -7.55 8.32 -5.27
N CYS A 159 -7.02 9.54 -5.46
CA CYS A 159 -6.83 10.50 -4.39
C CYS A 159 -7.57 11.81 -4.66
N ASP A 160 -8.30 12.30 -3.63
CA ASP A 160 -8.97 13.60 -3.67
C ASP A 160 -8.07 14.72 -3.11
N LYS A 161 -7.15 14.36 -2.21
CA LYS A 161 -6.19 15.29 -1.61
C LYS A 161 -4.76 14.88 -1.97
N ILE A 162 -3.97 15.85 -2.40
CA ILE A 162 -2.61 15.63 -2.89
C ILE A 162 -1.64 16.51 -2.10
N VAL A 163 -0.51 15.91 -1.75
CA VAL A 163 0.62 16.56 -1.06
C VAL A 163 1.82 16.49 -1.99
N TRP A 164 2.30 17.64 -2.42
CA TRP A 164 3.53 17.75 -3.18
C TRP A 164 4.70 17.98 -2.23
N ILE A 165 5.65 17.05 -2.24
CA ILE A 165 6.88 17.10 -1.45
C ILE A 165 8.06 17.38 -2.40
N ASP A 166 8.89 18.31 -2.01
CA ASP A 166 10.11 18.67 -2.73
C ASP A 166 11.24 18.90 -1.73
N HIS A 167 12.38 18.21 -1.90
CA HIS A 167 13.55 18.31 -1.02
C HIS A 167 13.26 18.23 0.50
N GLY A 168 12.34 17.33 0.89
CA GLY A 168 11.96 17.10 2.30
C GLY A 168 10.95 18.10 2.85
N GLU A 169 10.49 19.05 2.06
CA GLU A 169 9.51 20.06 2.45
C GLU A 169 8.18 19.88 1.72
N ILE A 170 7.09 20.22 2.38
CA ILE A 170 5.77 20.26 1.73
C ILE A 170 5.70 21.55 0.91
N LYS A 171 5.74 21.43 -0.40
CA LYS A 171 5.63 22.56 -1.33
C LYS A 171 4.18 23.03 -1.50
N LYS A 172 3.24 22.08 -1.59
CA LYS A 172 1.81 22.39 -1.75
C LYS A 172 0.91 21.25 -1.27
N ILE A 173 -0.27 21.61 -0.79
CA ILE A 173 -1.34 20.67 -0.45
C ILE A 173 -2.64 21.18 -1.08
N GLY A 174 -3.39 20.30 -1.75
CA GLY A 174 -4.66 20.67 -2.37
C GLY A 174 -5.35 19.48 -3.03
N GLY A 175 -6.14 19.74 -4.06
CA GLY A 175 -6.83 18.76 -4.86
C GLY A 175 -6.01 18.26 -6.05
N LYS A 176 -6.72 17.73 -7.06
CA LYS A 176 -6.11 17.11 -8.26
C LYS A 176 -5.37 18.11 -9.15
N GLU A 177 -5.66 19.40 -9.02
CA GLU A 177 -4.97 20.50 -9.72
C GLU A 177 -3.46 20.50 -9.45
N ILE A 178 -3.04 20.06 -8.26
CA ILE A 178 -1.61 19.98 -7.89
C ILE A 178 -0.83 19.01 -8.78
N CYS A 179 -1.48 17.96 -9.28
CA CYS A 179 -0.85 17.05 -10.23
C CYS A 179 -0.46 17.76 -11.54
N ASN A 180 -1.33 18.61 -12.04
CA ASN A 180 -1.05 19.36 -13.28
C ASN A 180 0.07 20.38 -13.06
N GLU A 181 0.06 21.10 -11.94
CA GLU A 181 1.12 22.01 -11.57
C GLU A 181 2.48 21.29 -11.41
N TYR A 182 2.46 20.07 -10.86
CA TYR A 182 3.66 19.25 -10.74
C TYR A 182 4.18 18.78 -12.10
N LEU A 183 3.30 18.38 -13.02
CA LEU A 183 3.69 18.02 -14.39
C LEU A 183 4.32 19.22 -15.12
N THR A 184 3.72 20.41 -15.02
CA THR A 184 4.28 21.64 -15.56
C THR A 184 5.67 21.95 -14.96
N TYR A 185 5.82 21.79 -13.65
CA TYR A 185 7.11 21.95 -12.97
C TYR A 185 8.20 21.00 -13.48
N LEU A 186 7.82 19.77 -13.87
CA LEU A 186 8.74 18.81 -14.47
C LEU A 186 9.00 19.04 -15.98
N GLY A 187 8.34 20.01 -16.60
CA GLY A 187 8.38 20.21 -18.05
C GLY A 187 7.64 19.13 -18.85
N LEU A 188 6.72 18.40 -18.19
CA LEU A 188 5.90 17.33 -18.78
C LEU A 188 4.48 17.84 -18.96
N GLU A 189 4.24 18.76 -19.88
CA GLU A 189 2.87 19.15 -20.23
C GLU A 189 2.18 18.00 -20.95
N LYS A 190 0.94 17.67 -20.55
CA LYS A 190 0.11 16.77 -21.37
C LYS A 190 -0.16 17.50 -22.67
N GLU A 191 0.35 16.98 -23.80
CA GLU A 191 -0.18 17.34 -25.12
C GLU A 191 -1.70 17.09 -25.08
N GLN A 192 -2.45 18.12 -25.39
CA GLN A 192 -3.93 18.12 -25.39
C GLN A 192 -4.50 17.20 -26.45
#